data_5e7ef0287969e39f222b8951e4e233d6
#
_entry.id   5e7ef0287969e39f222b8951e4e233d6
#
_cell.length_a   1.000
_cell.length_b   1.000
_cell.length_c   1.000
_cell.angle_alpha   90.00
_cell.angle_beta   90.00
_cell.angle_gamma   90.00
#
_symmetry.space_group_name_H-M   'P 1'
#
loop_
_entity.id
_entity.type
_entity.pdbx_description
1 polymer ?
#
loop_
_entity_poly.entity_id
_entity_poly.type
_entity_poly.pdbx_seq_one_letter_code
_entity_poly.pdbx_strand_id
1 'polypeptide(L)'
;MFAYLKDRKFLHAAAVLIGTMVGVGIFGIPFAFAKAGFLVGMAWLVGLAGIVCLFNLMFAEMTLSTQGTHQITGYANIWLGSWGRRLMMVVNMIGLYGALLAFMIVAGEFLHNVLSQFLTVDPQLYSLLFALTGSLLWVMRPRTIASIELALIGFYASIIVIVTAVGVPHIQPTNLTGWTPEFWYLPYGIVFFALAGLSAIPIQRTL
;
A
#
# COMPACT_ATOMS: atom_id res chain seq x y z
N MET A 1 19.30 15.29 12.12
CA MET A 1 18.45 14.71 11.09
C MET A 1 19.26 13.89 10.06
N PHE A 2 20.38 14.39 9.52
CA PHE A 2 21.16 13.64 8.51
C PHE A 2 21.99 12.44 9.05
N ALA A 3 22.23 12.35 10.35
CA ALA A 3 22.97 11.21 10.95
C ALA A 3 22.21 9.89 10.88
N TYR A 4 20.88 9.92 10.97
CA TYR A 4 20.03 8.72 10.90
C TYR A 4 19.94 8.11 9.48
N LEU A 5 20.11 8.92 8.43
CA LEU A 5 20.12 8.42 7.04
C LEU A 5 21.35 7.56 6.72
N LYS A 6 22.37 7.54 7.59
CA LYS A 6 23.58 6.72 7.45
C LYS A 6 23.47 5.38 8.17
N ASP A 7 22.44 5.22 9.00
CA ASP A 7 22.19 3.97 9.73
C ASP A 7 21.44 2.97 8.81
N ARG A 8 22.10 1.86 8.48
CA ARG A 8 21.55 0.80 7.64
C ARG A 8 20.24 0.23 8.20
N LYS A 9 20.08 0.21 9.52
CA LYS A 9 18.85 -0.26 10.17
C LYS A 9 17.68 0.67 9.90
N PHE A 10 17.90 1.98 9.98
CA PHE A 10 16.87 2.97 9.65
C PHE A 10 16.43 2.86 8.19
N LEU A 11 17.38 2.71 7.26
CA LEU A 11 17.07 2.56 5.83
C LEU A 11 16.28 1.28 5.55
N HIS A 12 16.63 0.17 6.20
CA HIS A 12 15.87 -1.08 6.07
C HIS A 12 14.46 -0.95 6.62
N ALA A 13 14.30 -0.37 7.82
CA ALA A 13 12.98 -0.16 8.43
C ALA A 13 12.09 0.76 7.55
N ALA A 14 12.67 1.86 7.04
CA ALA A 14 11.97 2.75 6.12
C ALA A 14 11.58 2.06 4.82
N ALA A 15 12.47 1.24 4.23
CA ALA A 15 12.18 0.48 3.02
C ALA A 15 11.04 -0.52 3.22
N VAL A 16 11.03 -1.25 4.33
CA VAL A 16 9.94 -2.18 4.68
C VAL A 16 8.62 -1.43 4.85
N LEU A 17 8.62 -0.28 5.52
CA LEU A 17 7.40 0.53 5.70
C LEU A 17 6.89 1.07 4.35
N ILE A 18 7.77 1.63 3.54
CA ILE A 18 7.42 2.13 2.21
C ILE A 18 6.93 0.99 1.33
N GLY A 19 7.62 -0.15 1.31
CA GLY A 19 7.23 -1.32 0.51
C GLY A 19 5.87 -1.89 0.88
N THR A 20 5.50 -1.86 2.17
CA THR A 20 4.16 -2.29 2.61
C THR A 20 3.06 -1.27 2.29
N MET A 21 3.37 0.02 2.26
CA MET A 21 2.43 1.08 1.88
C MET A 21 2.27 1.20 0.36
N VAL A 22 3.36 1.01 -0.40
CA VAL A 22 3.33 1.05 -1.87
C VAL A 22 2.73 -0.24 -2.41
N GLY A 23 1.40 -0.29 -2.43
CA GLY A 23 0.62 -1.40 -2.96
C GLY A 23 -0.31 -0.95 -4.08
N VAL A 24 -1.30 -1.77 -4.40
CA VAL A 24 -2.28 -1.49 -5.45
C VAL A 24 -3.08 -0.19 -5.23
N GLY A 25 -3.21 0.26 -3.98
CA GLY A 25 -3.94 1.49 -3.63
C GLY A 25 -3.39 2.74 -4.32
N ILE A 26 -2.08 2.80 -4.57
CA ILE A 26 -1.46 3.97 -5.21
C ILE A 26 -1.95 4.20 -6.64
N PHE A 27 -2.31 3.14 -7.36
CA PHE A 27 -2.85 3.24 -8.73
C PHE A 27 -4.27 3.83 -8.76
N GLY A 28 -5.02 3.71 -7.66
CA GLY A 28 -6.34 4.29 -7.53
C GLY A 28 -6.34 5.80 -7.20
N ILE A 29 -5.24 6.34 -6.65
CA ILE A 29 -5.16 7.74 -6.23
C ILE A 29 -5.37 8.71 -7.40
N PRO A 30 -4.69 8.58 -8.55
CA PRO A 30 -4.92 9.48 -9.69
C PRO A 30 -6.35 9.44 -10.20
N PHE A 31 -6.96 8.26 -10.24
CA PHE A 31 -8.36 8.10 -10.63
C PHE A 31 -9.30 8.81 -9.64
N ALA A 32 -9.09 8.63 -8.35
CA ALA A 32 -9.90 9.27 -7.32
C ALA A 32 -9.80 10.81 -7.39
N PHE A 33 -8.59 11.32 -7.63
CA PHE A 33 -8.33 12.75 -7.78
C PHE A 33 -8.97 13.32 -9.04
N ALA A 34 -8.90 12.58 -10.16
CA ALA A 34 -9.54 12.99 -11.41
C ALA A 34 -11.07 13.05 -11.29
N LYS A 35 -11.69 12.16 -10.49
CA LYS A 35 -13.14 12.12 -10.28
C LYS A 35 -13.62 13.13 -9.24
N ALA A 36 -12.98 13.22 -8.09
CA ALA A 36 -13.40 14.07 -6.99
C ALA A 36 -12.94 15.54 -7.15
N GLY A 37 -11.88 15.76 -7.93
CA GLY A 37 -11.16 17.02 -8.04
C GLY A 37 -9.87 17.01 -7.22
N PHE A 38 -8.86 17.72 -7.72
CA PHE A 38 -7.51 17.72 -7.13
C PHE A 38 -7.49 18.21 -5.69
N LEU A 39 -8.16 19.35 -5.40
CA LEU A 39 -8.19 19.94 -4.06
C LEU A 39 -8.87 19.03 -3.03
N VAL A 40 -9.96 18.37 -3.43
CA VAL A 40 -10.68 17.41 -2.57
C VAL A 40 -9.79 16.19 -2.31
N GLY A 41 -9.16 15.65 -3.36
CA GLY A 41 -8.21 14.55 -3.23
C GLY A 41 -7.04 14.88 -2.30
N MET A 42 -6.46 16.08 -2.45
CA MET A 42 -5.36 16.55 -1.58
C MET A 42 -5.81 16.74 -0.13
N ALA A 43 -7.00 17.27 0.11
CA ALA A 43 -7.54 17.41 1.47
C ALA A 43 -7.70 16.04 2.14
N TRP A 44 -8.24 15.04 1.43
CA TRP A 44 -8.30 13.67 1.92
C TRP A 44 -6.92 13.05 2.13
N LEU A 45 -5.99 13.25 1.20
CA LEU A 45 -4.63 12.69 1.31
C LEU A 45 -3.92 13.24 2.55
N VAL A 46 -3.89 14.55 2.74
CA VAL A 46 -3.23 15.19 3.89
C VAL A 46 -3.92 14.84 5.20
N GLY A 47 -5.25 14.89 5.24
CA GLY A 47 -6.02 14.56 6.43
C GLY A 47 -5.83 13.10 6.86
N LEU A 48 -5.97 12.17 5.93
CA LEU A 48 -5.79 10.74 6.23
C LEU A 48 -4.33 10.39 6.51
N ALA A 49 -3.36 11.00 5.83
CA ALA A 49 -1.95 10.80 6.13
C ALA A 49 -1.61 11.21 7.56
N GLY A 50 -2.16 12.35 8.04
CA GLY A 50 -2.03 12.77 9.44
C GLY A 50 -2.63 11.77 10.42
N ILE A 51 -3.85 11.31 10.16
CA ILE A 51 -4.55 10.32 11.01
C ILE A 51 -3.79 8.99 11.03
N VAL A 52 -3.41 8.45 9.86
CA VAL A 52 -2.68 7.19 9.77
C VAL A 52 -1.30 7.31 10.42
N CYS A 53 -0.63 8.44 10.26
CA CYS A 53 0.65 8.70 10.94
C CYS A 53 0.48 8.64 12.46
N LEU A 54 -0.55 9.26 13.03
CA LEU A 54 -0.85 9.18 14.46
C LEU A 54 -1.11 7.74 14.91
N PHE A 55 -1.92 6.98 14.19
CA PHE A 55 -2.16 5.57 14.51
C PHE A 55 -0.89 4.74 14.46
N ASN A 56 -0.05 4.94 13.45
CA ASN A 56 1.23 4.25 13.33
C ASN A 56 2.17 4.59 14.51
N LEU A 57 2.23 5.85 14.93
CA LEU A 57 3.04 6.27 16.09
C LEU A 57 2.50 5.68 17.39
N MET A 58 1.20 5.73 17.64
CA MET A 58 0.57 5.13 18.82
C MET A 58 0.82 3.61 18.86
N PHE A 59 0.71 2.94 17.73
CA PHE A 59 0.98 1.51 17.64
C PHE A 59 2.47 1.19 17.83
N ALA A 60 3.36 2.02 17.31
CA ALA A 60 4.81 1.89 17.52
C ALA A 60 5.15 2.05 19.02
N GLU A 61 4.59 3.03 19.70
CA GLU A 61 4.77 3.21 21.14
C GLU A 61 4.27 2.00 21.93
N MET A 62 3.08 1.49 21.59
CA MET A 62 2.53 0.27 22.18
C MET A 62 3.45 -0.95 21.96
N THR A 63 4.02 -1.10 20.76
CA THR A 63 4.95 -2.20 20.47
C THR A 63 6.26 -2.06 21.24
N LEU A 64 6.77 -0.85 21.44
CA LEU A 64 8.00 -0.59 22.20
C LEU A 64 7.80 -0.79 23.70
N SER A 65 6.65 -0.45 24.25
CA SER A 65 6.32 -0.62 25.67
C SER A 65 6.01 -2.07 26.07
N THR A 66 5.73 -2.95 25.11
CA THR A 66 5.40 -4.35 25.38
C THR A 66 6.65 -5.22 25.34
N GLN A 67 6.82 -6.12 26.34
CA GLN A 67 7.93 -7.08 26.35
C GLN A 67 7.75 -8.15 25.26
N GLY A 68 8.86 -8.50 24.58
CA GLY A 68 8.88 -9.50 23.52
C GLY A 68 8.39 -8.95 22.17
N THR A 69 8.55 -9.75 21.12
CA THR A 69 8.10 -9.44 19.76
C THR A 69 6.84 -10.25 19.45
N HIS A 70 5.79 -9.56 19.10
CA HIS A 70 4.49 -10.17 18.78
C HIS A 70 3.98 -9.69 17.44
N GLN A 71 3.09 -10.45 16.82
CA GLN A 71 2.30 -9.99 15.69
C GLN A 71 1.13 -9.12 16.19
N ILE A 72 0.45 -8.42 15.30
CA ILE A 72 -0.69 -7.53 15.62
C ILE A 72 -1.73 -8.22 16.51
N THR A 73 -2.07 -9.47 16.20
CA THR A 73 -3.00 -10.29 17.00
C THR A 73 -2.48 -10.63 18.39
N GLY A 74 -1.16 -10.74 18.55
CA GLY A 74 -0.50 -10.95 19.85
C GLY A 74 -0.57 -9.71 20.73
N TYR A 75 -0.30 -8.54 20.18
CA TYR A 75 -0.49 -7.26 20.89
C TYR A 75 -1.94 -7.06 21.31
N ALA A 76 -2.90 -7.35 20.41
CA ALA A 76 -4.32 -7.29 20.75
C ALA A 76 -4.68 -8.23 21.91
N ASN A 77 -4.05 -9.41 22.02
CA ASN A 77 -4.28 -10.32 23.12
C ASN A 77 -3.72 -9.78 24.46
N ILE A 78 -2.56 -9.13 24.44
CA ILE A 78 -1.93 -8.60 25.64
C ILE A 78 -2.73 -7.43 26.22
N TRP A 79 -3.19 -6.51 25.36
CA TRP A 79 -3.84 -5.27 25.79
C TRP A 79 -5.37 -5.37 25.91
N LEU A 80 -6.03 -6.22 25.10
CA LEU A 80 -7.49 -6.34 25.04
C LEU A 80 -7.99 -7.74 25.42
N GLY A 81 -7.06 -8.65 25.78
CA GLY A 81 -7.41 -10.03 26.16
C GLY A 81 -7.85 -10.89 24.96
N SER A 82 -8.39 -12.06 25.29
CA SER A 82 -8.76 -13.09 24.30
C SER A 82 -9.83 -12.62 23.30
N TRP A 83 -10.72 -11.72 23.70
CA TRP A 83 -11.73 -11.15 22.80
C TRP A 83 -11.08 -10.23 21.77
N GLY A 84 -10.19 -9.33 22.20
CA GLY A 84 -9.44 -8.46 21.29
C GLY A 84 -8.61 -9.25 20.28
N ARG A 85 -7.98 -10.35 20.72
CA ARG A 85 -7.27 -11.25 19.80
C ARG A 85 -8.18 -11.82 18.71
N ARG A 86 -9.36 -12.32 19.08
CA ARG A 86 -10.30 -12.90 18.12
C ARG A 86 -10.80 -11.86 17.12
N LEU A 87 -11.19 -10.69 17.61
CA LEU A 87 -11.64 -9.59 16.76
C LEU A 87 -10.55 -9.18 15.79
N MET A 88 -9.32 -8.97 16.29
CA MET A 88 -8.20 -8.57 15.46
C MET A 88 -7.81 -9.63 14.43
N MET A 89 -7.96 -10.91 14.77
CA MET A 89 -7.73 -12.00 13.82
C MET A 89 -8.72 -11.93 12.66
N VAL A 90 -10.01 -11.76 12.94
CA VAL A 90 -11.06 -11.65 11.90
C VAL A 90 -10.84 -10.42 11.03
N VAL A 91 -10.60 -9.25 11.64
CA VAL A 91 -10.35 -7.99 10.91
C VAL A 91 -9.11 -8.10 10.02
N ASN A 92 -8.03 -8.69 10.54
CA ASN A 92 -6.81 -8.88 9.77
C ASN A 92 -7.00 -9.87 8.61
N MET A 93 -7.76 -10.95 8.81
CA MET A 93 -8.11 -11.87 7.73
C MET A 93 -8.93 -11.18 6.62
N ILE A 94 -9.97 -10.45 6.99
CA ILE A 94 -10.78 -9.70 6.02
C ILE A 94 -9.91 -8.70 5.26
N GLY A 95 -9.04 -7.97 5.95
CA GLY A 95 -8.12 -7.01 5.33
C GLY A 95 -7.15 -7.66 4.35
N LEU A 96 -6.53 -8.78 4.72
CA LEU A 96 -5.61 -9.52 3.86
C LEU A 96 -6.29 -10.09 2.62
N TYR A 97 -7.44 -10.74 2.79
CA TYR A 97 -8.18 -11.28 1.65
C TYR A 97 -8.72 -10.18 0.74
N GLY A 98 -9.19 -9.07 1.32
CA GLY A 98 -9.61 -7.89 0.55
C GLY A 98 -8.47 -7.27 -0.25
N ALA A 99 -7.28 -7.17 0.34
CA ALA A 99 -6.09 -6.69 -0.35
C ALA A 99 -5.67 -7.65 -1.48
N LEU A 100 -5.64 -8.95 -1.24
CA LEU A 100 -5.32 -9.94 -2.27
C LEU A 100 -6.30 -9.87 -3.44
N LEU A 101 -7.59 -9.76 -3.16
CA LEU A 101 -8.61 -9.62 -4.20
C LEU A 101 -8.40 -8.35 -5.03
N ALA A 102 -8.12 -7.21 -4.38
CA ALA A 102 -7.82 -5.97 -5.07
C ALA A 102 -6.57 -6.09 -5.97
N PHE A 103 -5.49 -6.72 -5.48
CA PHE A 103 -4.30 -7.00 -6.29
C PHE A 103 -4.62 -7.85 -7.52
N MET A 104 -5.42 -8.92 -7.35
CA MET A 104 -5.80 -9.82 -8.45
C MET A 104 -6.60 -9.09 -9.53
N ILE A 105 -7.57 -8.27 -9.13
CA ILE A 105 -8.43 -7.51 -10.06
C ILE A 105 -7.58 -6.50 -10.84
N VAL A 106 -6.83 -5.65 -10.14
CA VAL A 106 -6.04 -4.59 -10.78
C VAL A 106 -4.93 -5.17 -11.66
N ALA A 107 -4.23 -6.21 -11.21
CA ALA A 107 -3.23 -6.89 -12.03
C ALA A 107 -3.83 -7.55 -13.27
N GLY A 108 -5.02 -8.15 -13.14
CA GLY A 108 -5.74 -8.74 -14.27
C GLY A 108 -6.12 -7.69 -15.32
N GLU A 109 -6.63 -6.53 -14.90
CA GLU A 109 -6.95 -5.41 -15.79
C GLU A 109 -5.69 -4.87 -16.49
N PHE A 110 -4.57 -4.70 -15.78
CA PHE A 110 -3.32 -4.28 -16.39
C PHE A 110 -2.80 -5.28 -17.42
N LEU A 111 -2.80 -6.57 -17.07
CA LEU A 111 -2.40 -7.62 -17.99
C LEU A 111 -3.31 -7.67 -19.23
N HIS A 112 -4.62 -7.55 -19.03
CA HIS A 112 -5.56 -7.46 -20.14
C HIS A 112 -5.24 -6.28 -21.06
N ASN A 113 -5.05 -5.07 -20.51
CA ASN A 113 -4.76 -3.88 -21.29
C ASN A 113 -3.44 -3.99 -22.10
N VAL A 114 -2.43 -4.67 -21.55
CA VAL A 114 -1.14 -4.86 -22.23
C VAL A 114 -1.17 -6.01 -23.23
N LEU A 115 -1.81 -7.12 -22.88
CA LEU A 115 -1.75 -8.36 -23.65
C LEU A 115 -2.94 -8.58 -24.60
N SER A 116 -4.00 -7.80 -24.49
CA SER A 116 -5.19 -7.92 -25.34
C SER A 116 -4.91 -7.75 -26.85
N GLN A 117 -3.80 -7.10 -27.18
CA GLN A 117 -3.33 -6.99 -28.57
C GLN A 117 -2.80 -8.34 -29.13
N PHE A 118 -2.38 -9.25 -28.25
CA PHE A 118 -1.79 -10.55 -28.63
C PHE A 118 -2.74 -11.72 -28.31
N LEU A 119 -3.54 -11.60 -27.26
CA LEU A 119 -4.44 -12.63 -26.75
C LEU A 119 -5.76 -12.00 -26.34
N THR A 120 -6.80 -12.24 -27.09
CA THR A 120 -8.17 -11.79 -26.76
C THR A 120 -8.81 -12.79 -25.79
N VAL A 121 -8.51 -12.62 -24.50
CA VAL A 121 -9.04 -13.46 -23.42
C VAL A 121 -9.75 -12.57 -22.42
N ASP A 122 -10.70 -13.16 -21.68
CA ASP A 122 -11.45 -12.47 -20.63
C ASP A 122 -10.50 -11.91 -19.54
N PRO A 123 -10.69 -10.66 -19.05
CA PRO A 123 -9.91 -10.09 -17.94
C PRO A 123 -9.82 -10.97 -16.70
N GLN A 124 -10.87 -11.75 -16.42
CA GLN A 124 -10.89 -12.67 -15.28
C GLN A 124 -9.83 -13.77 -15.39
N LEU A 125 -9.52 -14.24 -16.60
CA LEU A 125 -8.48 -15.24 -16.81
C LEU A 125 -7.08 -14.67 -16.54
N TYR A 126 -6.84 -13.41 -16.88
CA TYR A 126 -5.58 -12.74 -16.53
C TYR A 126 -5.41 -12.59 -15.01
N SER A 127 -6.50 -12.29 -14.28
CA SER A 127 -6.50 -12.26 -12.82
C SER A 127 -6.16 -13.62 -12.22
N LEU A 128 -6.71 -14.69 -12.78
CA LEU A 128 -6.43 -16.07 -12.35
C LEU A 128 -4.97 -16.46 -12.64
N LEU A 129 -4.47 -16.15 -13.83
CA LEU A 129 -3.06 -16.39 -14.19
C LEU A 129 -2.11 -15.63 -13.26
N PHE A 130 -2.42 -14.38 -12.93
CA PHE A 130 -1.65 -13.62 -11.95
C PHE A 130 -1.66 -14.29 -10.57
N ALA A 131 -2.82 -14.74 -10.11
CA ALA A 131 -2.94 -15.44 -8.83
C ALA A 131 -2.13 -16.75 -8.80
N LEU A 132 -2.17 -17.53 -9.87
CA LEU A 132 -1.40 -18.78 -10.00
C LEU A 132 0.10 -18.50 -10.00
N THR A 133 0.57 -17.54 -10.80
CA THR A 133 2.00 -17.16 -10.84
C THR A 133 2.47 -16.61 -9.50
N GLY A 134 1.65 -15.76 -8.84
CA GLY A 134 1.92 -15.25 -7.50
C GLY A 134 2.01 -16.36 -6.45
N SER A 135 1.15 -17.38 -6.55
CA SER A 135 1.20 -18.54 -5.66
C SER A 135 2.47 -19.36 -5.81
N LEU A 136 3.04 -19.43 -7.01
CA LEU A 136 4.33 -20.10 -7.25
C LEU A 136 5.49 -19.38 -6.57
N LEU A 137 5.42 -18.06 -6.41
CA LEU A 137 6.45 -17.29 -5.71
C LEU A 137 6.56 -17.70 -4.22
N TRP A 138 5.49 -18.24 -3.63
CA TRP A 138 5.51 -18.70 -2.24
C TRP A 138 6.46 -19.88 -1.99
N VAL A 139 6.79 -20.64 -3.03
CA VAL A 139 7.77 -21.74 -2.96
C VAL A 139 9.21 -21.20 -2.97
N MET A 140 9.41 -19.95 -3.34
CA MET A 140 10.74 -19.33 -3.44
C MET A 140 11.32 -19.00 -2.07
N ARG A 141 12.66 -18.97 -1.99
CA ARG A 141 13.35 -18.58 -0.75
C ARG A 141 13.10 -17.11 -0.42
N PRO A 142 12.90 -16.75 0.85
CA PRO A 142 12.65 -15.35 1.26
C PRO A 142 13.71 -14.34 0.76
N ARG A 143 14.97 -14.76 0.66
CA ARG A 143 16.05 -13.91 0.14
C ARG A 143 15.87 -13.56 -1.34
N THR A 144 15.37 -14.49 -2.13
CA THR A 144 15.08 -14.26 -3.55
C THR A 144 13.92 -13.29 -3.71
N ILE A 145 12.87 -13.45 -2.91
CA ILE A 145 11.71 -12.54 -2.88
C ILE A 145 12.16 -11.12 -2.52
N ALA A 146 12.96 -10.96 -1.47
CA ALA A 146 13.48 -9.65 -1.05
C ALA A 146 14.33 -8.96 -2.14
N SER A 147 15.11 -9.73 -2.90
CA SER A 147 15.91 -9.18 -4.01
C SER A 147 15.02 -8.71 -5.18
N ILE A 148 13.97 -9.47 -5.50
CA ILE A 148 12.98 -9.09 -6.52
C ILE A 148 12.23 -7.83 -6.07
N GLU A 149 11.79 -7.79 -4.82
CA GLU A 149 11.10 -6.64 -4.24
C GLU A 149 11.93 -5.37 -4.31
N LEU A 150 13.22 -5.43 -3.96
CA LEU A 150 14.13 -4.29 -4.05
C LEU A 150 14.30 -3.80 -5.50
N ALA A 151 14.43 -4.72 -6.46
CA ALA A 151 14.50 -4.37 -7.88
C ALA A 151 13.22 -3.71 -8.37
N LEU A 152 12.05 -4.22 -7.96
CA LEU A 152 10.75 -3.66 -8.31
C LEU A 152 10.54 -2.26 -7.70
N ILE A 153 10.97 -2.02 -6.46
CA ILE A 153 10.92 -0.69 -5.83
C ILE A 153 11.77 0.31 -6.64
N GLY A 154 12.98 -0.08 -7.04
CA GLY A 154 13.84 0.77 -7.88
C GLY A 154 13.22 1.07 -9.25
N PHE A 155 12.63 0.07 -9.89
CA PHE A 155 11.92 0.22 -11.15
C PHE A 155 10.70 1.14 -11.01
N TYR A 156 9.90 0.95 -9.96
CA TYR A 156 8.74 1.78 -9.66
C TYR A 156 9.14 3.25 -9.38
N ALA A 157 10.19 3.47 -8.59
CA ALA A 157 10.71 4.82 -8.35
C ALA A 157 11.13 5.51 -9.66
N SER A 158 11.77 4.78 -10.57
CA SER A 158 12.14 5.33 -11.88
C SER A 158 10.93 5.72 -12.73
N ILE A 159 9.86 4.92 -12.71
CA ILE A 159 8.60 5.25 -13.39
C ILE A 159 8.01 6.55 -12.83
N ILE A 160 7.96 6.71 -11.51
CA ILE A 160 7.44 7.93 -10.88
C ILE A 160 8.24 9.15 -11.34
N VAL A 161 9.57 9.05 -11.37
CA VAL A 161 10.43 10.15 -11.83
C VAL A 161 10.14 10.50 -13.28
N ILE A 162 10.07 9.50 -14.17
CA ILE A 162 9.78 9.70 -15.59
C ILE A 162 8.39 10.34 -15.78
N VAL A 163 7.35 9.79 -15.16
CA VAL A 163 5.98 10.31 -15.27
C VAL A 163 5.90 11.75 -14.75
N THR A 164 6.59 12.05 -13.64
CA THR A 164 6.64 13.40 -13.10
C THR A 164 7.38 14.35 -14.04
N ALA A 165 8.54 13.96 -14.53
CA ALA A 165 9.36 14.80 -15.42
C ALA A 165 8.63 15.13 -16.73
N VAL A 166 7.91 14.15 -17.29
CA VAL A 166 7.13 14.33 -18.52
C VAL A 166 5.82 15.05 -18.25
N GLY A 167 5.17 14.78 -17.12
CA GLY A 167 3.84 15.32 -16.79
C GLY A 167 3.85 16.77 -16.32
N VAL A 168 4.86 17.19 -15.55
CA VAL A 168 4.93 18.55 -14.99
C VAL A 168 4.79 19.65 -16.03
N PRO A 169 5.46 19.61 -17.20
CA PRO A 169 5.30 20.64 -18.22
C PRO A 169 3.90 20.72 -18.85
N HIS A 170 3.09 19.67 -18.70
CA HIS A 170 1.75 19.55 -19.29
C HIS A 170 0.63 19.83 -18.29
N ILE A 171 0.97 20.26 -17.08
CA ILE A 171 -0.04 20.60 -16.06
C ILE A 171 -0.82 21.83 -16.51
N GLN A 172 -2.14 21.67 -16.64
CA GLN A 172 -3.08 22.76 -16.89
C GLN A 172 -3.70 23.18 -15.55
N PRO A 173 -3.51 24.41 -15.09
CA PRO A 173 -4.06 24.89 -13.82
C PRO A 173 -5.60 24.75 -13.71
N THR A 174 -6.30 24.83 -14.84
CA THR A 174 -7.75 24.66 -14.91
C THR A 174 -8.22 23.28 -14.43
N ASN A 175 -7.38 22.24 -14.62
CA ASN A 175 -7.70 20.87 -14.17
C ASN A 175 -7.54 20.70 -12.64
N LEU A 176 -6.89 21.64 -11.96
CA LEU A 176 -6.65 21.60 -10.53
C LEU A 176 -7.80 22.22 -9.71
N THR A 177 -8.65 23.03 -10.32
CA THR A 177 -9.70 23.79 -9.65
C THR A 177 -11.09 23.13 -9.72
N GLY A 178 -11.26 22.12 -10.56
CA GLY A 178 -12.50 21.38 -10.68
C GLY A 178 -12.81 20.55 -9.43
N TRP A 179 -14.08 20.48 -9.05
CA TRP A 179 -14.55 19.53 -8.04
C TRP A 179 -15.89 18.95 -8.48
N THR A 180 -16.14 17.69 -8.13
CA THR A 180 -17.41 17.01 -8.44
C THR A 180 -18.04 16.53 -7.12
N PRO A 181 -19.15 17.19 -6.67
CA PRO A 181 -19.77 16.90 -5.38
C PRO A 181 -20.16 15.44 -5.19
N GLU A 182 -20.57 14.77 -6.25
CA GLU A 182 -21.01 13.36 -6.21
C GLU A 182 -19.89 12.41 -5.76
N PHE A 183 -18.63 12.73 -6.05
CA PHE A 183 -17.47 11.89 -5.78
C PHE A 183 -16.57 12.39 -4.65
N TRP A 184 -17.03 13.34 -3.83
CA TRP A 184 -16.21 13.97 -2.78
C TRP A 184 -15.61 12.97 -1.78
N TYR A 185 -16.30 11.87 -1.50
CA TYR A 185 -15.85 10.84 -0.56
C TYR A 185 -15.05 9.71 -1.21
N LEU A 186 -14.99 9.64 -2.55
CA LEU A 186 -14.30 8.58 -3.28
C LEU A 186 -12.81 8.45 -2.88
N PRO A 187 -12.05 9.55 -2.69
CA PRO A 187 -10.67 9.47 -2.28
C PRO A 187 -10.47 8.86 -0.89
N TYR A 188 -11.47 8.94 0.01
CA TYR A 188 -11.37 8.42 1.38
C TYR A 188 -10.92 6.95 1.42
N GLY A 189 -11.66 6.07 0.77
CA GLY A 189 -11.36 4.63 0.80
C GLY A 189 -10.06 4.27 0.09
N ILE A 190 -9.81 4.88 -1.06
CA ILE A 190 -8.63 4.62 -1.88
C ILE A 190 -7.36 5.12 -1.20
N VAL A 191 -7.37 6.33 -0.67
CA VAL A 191 -6.23 6.92 0.04
C VAL A 191 -5.97 6.19 1.36
N PHE A 192 -7.04 5.87 2.13
CA PHE A 192 -6.90 5.11 3.37
C PHE A 192 -6.26 3.74 3.13
N PHE A 193 -6.70 3.04 2.08
CA PHE A 193 -6.10 1.76 1.68
C PHE A 193 -4.65 1.92 1.22
N ALA A 194 -4.34 2.97 0.46
CA ALA A 194 -2.98 3.24 -0.02
C ALA A 194 -2.00 3.58 1.12
N LEU A 195 -2.48 4.17 2.21
CA LEU A 195 -1.68 4.52 3.39
C LEU A 195 -1.59 3.39 4.43
N ALA A 196 -2.27 2.26 4.22
CA ALA A 196 -2.32 1.15 5.17
C ALA A 196 -0.95 0.47 5.31
N GLY A 197 -0.21 0.78 6.37
CA GLY A 197 1.13 0.23 6.63
C GLY A 197 1.31 -0.29 8.06
N LEU A 198 0.24 -0.36 8.85
CA LEU A 198 0.28 -0.72 10.26
C LEU A 198 0.92 -2.10 10.51
N SER A 199 0.74 -3.04 9.58
CA SER A 199 1.28 -4.40 9.66
C SER A 199 2.82 -4.47 9.60
N ALA A 200 3.48 -3.45 9.06
CA ALA A 200 4.93 -3.38 9.00
C ALA A 200 5.59 -3.03 10.34
N ILE A 201 4.87 -2.36 11.25
CA ILE A 201 5.45 -1.83 12.50
C ILE A 201 6.01 -2.95 13.41
N PRO A 202 5.32 -4.08 13.66
CA PRO A 202 5.89 -5.15 14.46
C PRO A 202 7.15 -5.78 13.85
N ILE A 203 7.23 -5.82 12.52
CA ILE A 203 8.36 -6.39 11.78
C ILE A 203 9.61 -5.54 11.98
N GLN A 204 9.46 -4.22 12.03
CA GLN A 204 10.59 -3.29 12.22
C GLN A 204 11.31 -3.49 13.54
N ARG A 205 10.62 -3.96 14.56
CA ARG A 205 11.24 -4.27 15.86
C ARG A 205 12.21 -5.46 15.82
N THR A 206 12.12 -6.29 14.78
CA THR A 206 12.98 -7.48 14.60
C THR A 206 14.21 -7.20 13.72
N LEU A 207 14.27 -6.03 13.10
CA LEU A 207 15.39 -5.54 12.28
C LEU A 207 16.41 -4.75 13.12
#